data_218b2e65d91138f78df57434c8ead410
#
_entry.id   218b2e65d91138f78df57434c8ead410
#
_cell.length_a   1.000
_cell.length_b   1.000
_cell.length_c   1.000
_cell.angle_alpha   90.00
_cell.angle_beta   90.00
_cell.angle_gamma   90.00
#
_symmetry.space_group_name_H-M   'P 1'
#
loop_
_entity.id
_entity.type
_entity.pdbx_description
1 polymer ?
#
loop_
_entity_poly.entity_id
_entity_poly.type
_entity_poly.pdbx_seq_one_letter_code
_entity_poly.pdbx_strand_id
1 'polypeptide(L)'
;TKDISSDLVSPRIVKWEYSPSWAKKPMHIFNVRSETLHEKPSFKESLRCVFVVDGWFEWFRSGNKKIPYYHTVRNNIFHLAGIYNKNGCAIVTKESTGKPSTIHHRQPVILESNEIGSWLIGDKIFNSGITKDVSIYEVSTYMNSAKNNDSKCIQRV
;
A
#
# COMPACT_ATOMS: atom_id res chain seq x y z
N THR A 1 4.44 12.79 3.45
CA THR A 1 3.58 13.80 2.82
C THR A 1 4.40 15.03 2.52
N LYS A 2 4.19 15.67 1.35
CA LYS A 2 4.82 16.96 1.03
C LYS A 2 3.86 18.06 1.49
N ASP A 3 4.35 18.99 2.31
CA ASP A 3 3.63 20.21 2.62
C ASP A 3 3.87 21.20 1.47
N ILE A 4 2.81 21.75 0.90
CA ILE A 4 2.89 22.67 -0.26
C ILE A 4 3.63 23.97 0.12
N SER A 5 3.71 24.30 1.41
CA SER A 5 4.36 25.49 1.93
C SER A 5 5.86 25.32 2.24
N SER A 6 6.36 24.09 2.25
CA SER A 6 7.77 23.77 2.50
C SER A 6 8.20 22.58 1.64
N ASP A 7 9.41 22.65 1.08
CA ASP A 7 10.00 21.52 0.33
C ASP A 7 10.32 20.30 1.23
N LEU A 8 9.86 20.31 2.48
CA LEU A 8 10.11 19.29 3.48
C LEU A 8 9.04 18.19 3.44
N VAL A 9 9.48 16.95 3.36
CA VAL A 9 8.65 15.77 3.60
C VAL A 9 8.58 15.56 5.11
N SER A 10 7.38 15.57 5.68
CA SER A 10 7.19 15.36 7.12
C SER A 10 6.42 14.05 7.40
N PRO A 11 6.82 13.28 8.44
CA PRO A 11 6.05 12.15 8.89
C PRO A 11 4.73 12.59 9.54
N ARG A 12 3.66 11.82 9.29
CA ARG A 12 2.34 12.07 9.89
C ARG A 12 1.68 10.75 10.25
N ILE A 13 0.97 10.74 11.37
CA ILE A 13 0.06 9.64 11.70
C ILE A 13 -1.29 9.96 11.07
N VAL A 14 -1.74 9.11 10.15
CA VAL A 14 -2.99 9.30 9.42
C VAL A 14 -3.79 7.99 9.47
N LYS A 15 -5.11 8.09 9.61
CA LYS A 15 -5.98 6.91 9.59
C LYS A 15 -5.91 6.23 8.22
N TRP A 16 -5.61 4.94 8.19
CA TRP A 16 -5.67 4.15 6.95
C TRP A 16 -7.12 3.80 6.63
N GLU A 17 -7.78 4.75 6.03
CA GLU A 17 -9.19 4.70 5.65
C GLU A 17 -9.52 6.01 4.94
N TYR A 18 -9.34 6.04 3.64
CA TYR A 18 -9.62 7.25 2.85
C TYR A 18 -11.11 7.43 2.61
N SER A 19 -11.56 8.66 2.66
CA SER A 19 -12.89 9.06 2.21
C SER A 19 -12.81 10.41 1.48
N PRO A 20 -13.45 10.57 0.29
CA PRO A 20 -13.49 11.85 -0.40
C PRO A 20 -14.10 12.94 0.48
N SER A 21 -13.65 14.18 0.30
CA SER A 21 -14.13 15.34 1.11
C SER A 21 -15.62 15.60 0.97
N TRP A 22 -16.19 15.31 -0.20
CA TRP A 22 -17.63 15.49 -0.51
C TRP A 22 -18.54 14.36 -0.02
N ALA A 23 -17.97 13.23 0.44
CA ALA A 23 -18.76 12.09 0.87
C ALA A 23 -19.55 12.41 2.15
N LYS A 24 -20.88 12.29 2.09
CA LYS A 24 -21.76 12.51 3.25
C LYS A 24 -21.59 11.47 4.36
N LYS A 25 -21.08 10.27 3.99
CA LYS A 25 -20.75 9.18 4.92
C LYS A 25 -19.35 8.66 4.59
N PRO A 26 -18.58 8.16 5.57
CA PRO A 26 -17.28 7.56 5.32
C PRO A 26 -17.37 6.42 4.28
N MET A 27 -16.47 6.43 3.28
CA MET A 27 -16.46 5.43 2.23
C MET A 27 -15.49 4.26 2.52
N HIS A 28 -14.68 4.36 3.56
CA HIS A 28 -13.75 3.31 4.02
C HIS A 28 -12.87 2.72 2.90
N ILE A 29 -12.24 3.59 2.10
CA ILE A 29 -11.39 3.18 0.99
C ILE A 29 -9.98 2.92 1.51
N PHE A 30 -9.54 1.66 1.54
CA PHE A 30 -8.20 1.27 2.01
C PHE A 30 -7.18 1.24 0.88
N ASN A 31 -7.63 0.89 -0.35
CA ASN A 31 -6.78 0.74 -1.52
C ASN A 31 -7.38 1.45 -2.73
N VAL A 32 -6.51 2.01 -3.56
CA VAL A 32 -6.88 2.72 -4.79
C VAL A 32 -6.11 2.14 -5.96
N ARG A 33 -6.80 1.90 -7.07
CA ARG A 33 -6.15 1.42 -8.30
C ARG A 33 -5.40 2.55 -8.99
N SER A 34 -4.12 2.34 -9.29
CA SER A 34 -3.28 3.30 -10.00
C SER A 34 -3.87 3.69 -11.38
N GLU A 35 -4.49 2.72 -12.03
CA GLU A 35 -5.07 2.86 -13.38
C GLU A 35 -6.21 3.90 -13.41
N THR A 36 -6.97 4.03 -12.33
CA THR A 36 -8.13 4.93 -12.27
C THR A 36 -7.95 6.10 -11.30
N LEU A 37 -6.76 6.24 -10.72
CA LEU A 37 -6.47 7.24 -9.71
C LEU A 37 -6.69 8.67 -10.21
N HIS A 38 -6.33 8.95 -11.47
CA HIS A 38 -6.46 10.27 -12.07
C HIS A 38 -7.83 10.56 -12.67
N GLU A 39 -8.64 9.52 -12.89
CA GLU A 39 -9.91 9.61 -13.59
C GLU A 39 -11.08 9.82 -12.63
N LYS A 40 -11.04 9.11 -11.48
CA LYS A 40 -12.17 9.09 -10.55
C LYS A 40 -12.29 10.39 -9.76
N PRO A 41 -13.47 11.03 -9.74
CA PRO A 41 -13.73 12.24 -8.95
C PRO A 41 -13.38 12.08 -7.46
N SER A 42 -13.50 10.87 -6.93
CA SER A 42 -13.21 10.55 -5.54
C SER A 42 -11.75 10.83 -5.13
N PHE A 43 -10.82 10.90 -6.10
CA PHE A 43 -9.40 11.04 -5.83
C PHE A 43 -8.80 12.35 -6.36
N LYS A 44 -9.59 13.19 -7.04
CA LYS A 44 -9.12 14.47 -7.64
C LYS A 44 -8.49 15.43 -6.62
N GLU A 45 -9.02 15.45 -5.39
CA GLU A 45 -8.54 16.33 -4.31
C GLU A 45 -7.51 15.67 -3.40
N SER A 46 -7.11 14.42 -3.71
CA SER A 46 -6.14 13.72 -2.89
C SER A 46 -4.73 14.23 -3.13
N LEU A 47 -3.97 14.35 -2.06
CA LEU A 47 -2.54 14.60 -2.10
C LEU A 47 -1.77 13.27 -2.09
N ARG A 48 -0.54 13.29 -2.58
CA ARG A 48 0.34 12.12 -2.59
C ARG A 48 1.01 11.95 -1.23
N CYS A 49 1.15 10.71 -0.82
CA CYS A 49 1.95 10.34 0.34
C CYS A 49 2.70 9.04 0.10
N VAL A 50 3.55 8.70 1.04
CA VAL A 50 4.32 7.47 1.06
C VAL A 50 4.07 6.76 2.37
N PHE A 51 3.77 5.46 2.31
CA PHE A 51 3.75 4.61 3.48
C PHE A 51 5.13 4.01 3.68
N VAL A 52 5.64 4.08 4.90
CA VAL A 52 6.89 3.44 5.33
C VAL A 52 6.51 2.13 6.01
N VAL A 53 6.92 1.01 5.43
CA VAL A 53 6.51 -0.33 5.87
C VAL A 53 7.67 -1.32 5.81
N ASP A 54 7.55 -2.42 6.53
CA ASP A 54 8.47 -3.56 6.50
C ASP A 54 7.89 -4.76 5.71
N GLY A 55 6.59 -4.73 5.39
CA GLY A 55 5.92 -5.75 4.58
C GLY A 55 4.43 -5.51 4.43
N TRP A 56 3.78 -6.43 3.74
CA TRP A 56 2.32 -6.48 3.65
C TRP A 56 1.82 -7.91 3.61
N PHE A 57 0.58 -8.12 4.02
CA PHE A 57 -0.10 -9.41 3.94
C PHE A 57 -0.98 -9.49 2.71
N GLU A 58 -1.01 -10.65 2.08
CA GLU A 58 -1.97 -11.04 1.05
C GLU A 58 -2.40 -12.48 1.27
N TRP A 59 -3.53 -12.84 0.70
CA TRP A 59 -4.12 -14.15 0.92
C TRP A 59 -4.26 -14.93 -0.38
N PHE A 60 -3.57 -16.05 -0.44
CA PHE A 60 -3.82 -17.03 -1.50
C PHE A 60 -5.13 -17.76 -1.23
N ARG A 61 -5.97 -17.86 -2.26
CA ARG A 61 -7.24 -18.59 -2.21
C ARG A 61 -7.09 -19.94 -2.88
N SER A 62 -7.30 -21.03 -2.12
CA SER A 62 -7.31 -22.40 -2.62
C SER A 62 -8.63 -23.06 -2.18
N GLY A 63 -9.59 -23.12 -3.10
CA GLY A 63 -10.96 -23.54 -2.77
C GLY A 63 -11.56 -22.64 -1.68
N ASN A 64 -12.00 -23.24 -0.57
CA ASN A 64 -12.55 -22.52 0.59
C ASN A 64 -11.48 -22.03 1.58
N LYS A 65 -10.21 -22.36 1.35
CA LYS A 65 -9.12 -21.94 2.24
C LYS A 65 -8.58 -20.57 1.83
N LYS A 66 -8.25 -19.77 2.83
CA LYS A 66 -7.61 -18.45 2.69
C LYS A 66 -6.31 -18.50 3.47
N ILE A 67 -5.21 -18.66 2.76
CA ILE A 67 -3.87 -18.86 3.31
C ILE A 67 -3.14 -17.52 3.30
N PRO A 68 -2.72 -16.98 4.45
CA PRO A 68 -2.02 -15.71 4.53
C PRO A 68 -0.55 -15.85 4.13
N TYR A 69 -0.07 -14.89 3.35
CA TYR A 69 1.31 -14.75 2.96
C TYR A 69 1.83 -13.36 3.35
N TYR A 70 3.03 -13.30 3.90
CA TYR A 70 3.73 -12.06 4.16
C TYR A 70 4.72 -11.79 3.04
N HIS A 71 4.69 -10.55 2.57
CA HIS A 71 5.54 -10.05 1.51
C HIS A 71 6.49 -9.01 2.08
N THR A 72 7.77 -9.12 1.77
CA THR A 72 8.80 -8.16 2.17
C THR A 72 9.72 -7.84 0.99
N VAL A 73 10.43 -6.71 1.06
CA VAL A 73 11.38 -6.30 0.04
C VAL A 73 12.76 -6.25 0.65
N ARG A 74 13.68 -7.10 0.16
CA ARG A 74 15.08 -7.17 0.63
C ARG A 74 15.22 -7.34 2.16
N ASN A 75 14.18 -7.85 2.84
CA ASN A 75 14.07 -7.94 4.30
C ASN A 75 14.36 -6.60 5.01
N ASN A 76 13.88 -5.51 4.46
CA ASN A 76 14.16 -4.17 4.96
C ASN A 76 12.89 -3.30 4.91
N ILE A 77 12.96 -2.14 5.53
CA ILE A 77 11.94 -1.09 5.39
C ILE A 77 11.95 -0.58 3.96
N PHE A 78 10.76 -0.39 3.39
CA PHE A 78 10.56 0.11 2.04
C PHE A 78 9.34 1.04 1.96
N HIS A 79 9.01 1.51 0.77
CA HIS A 79 8.04 2.57 0.58
C HIS A 79 6.92 2.13 -0.36
N LEU A 80 5.67 2.40 0.04
CA LEU A 80 4.50 2.20 -0.80
C LEU A 80 3.90 3.54 -1.21
N ALA A 81 3.49 3.64 -2.46
CA ALA A 81 2.74 4.80 -2.95
C ALA A 81 1.37 4.88 -2.26
N GLY A 82 1.00 6.08 -1.86
CA GLY A 82 -0.29 6.33 -1.23
C GLY A 82 -0.88 7.68 -1.59
N ILE A 83 -2.14 7.84 -1.25
CA ILE A 83 -2.86 9.11 -1.30
C ILE A 83 -3.45 9.42 0.07
N TYR A 84 -3.68 10.69 0.35
CA TYR A 84 -4.32 11.14 1.57
C TYR A 84 -5.14 12.42 1.37
N ASN A 85 -6.02 12.67 2.30
CA ASN A 85 -6.66 13.95 2.54
C ASN A 85 -6.91 14.12 4.05
N LYS A 86 -7.68 15.13 4.46
CA LYS A 86 -8.03 15.35 5.87
C LYS A 86 -8.80 14.21 6.54
N ASN A 87 -9.45 13.34 5.75
CA ASN A 87 -10.28 12.23 6.25
C ASN A 87 -9.53 10.90 6.35
N GLY A 88 -8.28 10.81 5.86
CA GLY A 88 -7.48 9.59 5.94
C GLY A 88 -6.63 9.33 4.69
N CYS A 89 -6.07 8.14 4.61
CA CYS A 89 -5.17 7.73 3.54
C CYS A 89 -5.54 6.36 2.95
N ALA A 90 -5.05 6.09 1.74
CA ALA A 90 -5.19 4.80 1.06
C ALA A 90 -3.91 4.43 0.31
N ILE A 91 -3.61 3.12 0.25
CA ILE A 91 -2.49 2.59 -0.51
C ILE A 91 -2.86 2.53 -1.99
N VAL A 92 -1.94 2.94 -2.86
CA VAL A 92 -2.10 2.78 -4.31
C VAL A 92 -1.65 1.39 -4.71
N THR A 93 -2.50 0.70 -5.48
CA THR A 93 -2.26 -0.66 -5.96
C THR A 93 -2.21 -0.70 -7.47
N LYS A 94 -1.49 -1.68 -8.02
CA LYS A 94 -1.42 -2.00 -9.45
C LYS A 94 -1.67 -3.48 -9.69
N GLU A 95 -1.75 -3.89 -10.93
CA GLU A 95 -1.72 -5.30 -11.31
C GLU A 95 -0.43 -5.95 -10.80
N SER A 96 -0.55 -7.15 -10.24
CA SER A 96 0.59 -7.89 -9.72
C SER A 96 1.47 -8.44 -10.84
N THR A 97 2.77 -8.38 -10.63
CA THR A 97 3.78 -8.94 -11.52
C THR A 97 4.78 -9.80 -10.75
N GLY A 98 5.43 -10.74 -11.43
CA GLY A 98 6.44 -11.62 -10.82
C GLY A 98 5.86 -12.47 -9.67
N LYS A 99 6.63 -12.65 -8.60
CA LYS A 99 6.22 -13.50 -7.47
C LYS A 99 4.88 -13.09 -6.82
N PRO A 100 4.57 -11.81 -6.55
CA PRO A 100 3.29 -11.42 -5.97
C PRO A 100 2.07 -11.91 -6.77
N SER A 101 2.16 -12.02 -8.09
CA SER A 101 1.05 -12.48 -8.93
C SER A 101 0.65 -13.94 -8.69
N THR A 102 1.50 -14.75 -8.08
CA THR A 102 1.16 -16.13 -7.68
C THR A 102 0.24 -16.19 -6.48
N ILE A 103 0.15 -15.11 -5.70
CA ILE A 103 -0.68 -15.02 -4.48
C ILE A 103 -1.97 -14.24 -4.75
N HIS A 104 -1.85 -13.05 -5.33
CA HIS A 104 -2.98 -12.19 -5.59
C HIS A 104 -2.80 -11.38 -6.88
N HIS A 105 -3.89 -11.09 -7.59
CA HIS A 105 -3.85 -10.32 -8.85
C HIS A 105 -3.55 -8.83 -8.68
N ARG A 106 -3.55 -8.32 -7.45
CA ARG A 106 -3.19 -6.92 -7.12
C ARG A 106 -2.03 -6.91 -6.14
N GLN A 107 -1.16 -5.91 -6.27
CA GLN A 107 -0.10 -5.60 -5.32
C GLN A 107 -0.02 -4.09 -5.05
N PRO A 108 0.54 -3.66 -3.92
CA PRO A 108 0.89 -2.26 -3.71
C PRO A 108 1.88 -1.75 -4.77
N VAL A 109 1.81 -0.48 -5.10
CA VAL A 109 2.86 0.21 -5.87
C VAL A 109 4.03 0.46 -4.92
N ILE A 110 5.13 -0.26 -5.13
CA ILE A 110 6.35 -0.12 -4.37
C ILE A 110 7.22 0.94 -5.05
N LEU A 111 7.76 1.87 -4.27
CA LEU A 111 8.62 2.95 -4.74
C LEU A 111 10.08 2.68 -4.36
N GLU A 112 10.99 2.83 -5.33
CA GLU A 112 12.42 3.00 -5.06
C GLU A 112 12.67 4.35 -4.41
N SER A 113 13.76 4.49 -3.65
CA SER A 113 14.07 5.75 -2.93
C SER A 113 14.18 6.96 -3.88
N ASN A 114 14.68 6.76 -5.09
CA ASN A 114 14.80 7.81 -6.11
C ASN A 114 13.45 8.17 -6.77
N GLU A 115 12.42 7.35 -6.64
CA GLU A 115 11.07 7.58 -7.19
C GLU A 115 10.17 8.38 -6.23
N ILE A 116 10.53 8.46 -4.95
CA ILE A 116 9.69 9.09 -3.91
C ILE A 116 9.41 10.56 -4.25
N GLY A 117 10.43 11.31 -4.65
CA GLY A 117 10.29 12.72 -4.99
C GLY A 117 9.30 12.93 -6.14
N SER A 118 9.51 12.23 -7.25
CA SER A 118 8.63 12.26 -8.41
C SER A 118 7.20 11.81 -8.08
N TRP A 119 7.05 10.76 -7.27
CA TRP A 119 5.72 10.37 -6.80
C TRP A 119 5.00 11.49 -6.05
N LEU A 120 5.67 12.13 -5.10
CA LEU A 120 5.07 13.18 -4.24
C LEU A 120 4.65 14.43 -5.01
N ILE A 121 5.30 14.76 -6.12
CA ILE A 121 4.91 15.88 -7.00
C ILE A 121 3.85 15.51 -8.05
N GLY A 122 3.43 14.26 -8.11
CA GLY A 122 2.29 13.81 -8.92
C GLY A 122 2.63 12.98 -10.14
N ASP A 123 3.90 12.65 -10.38
CA ASP A 123 4.32 11.81 -11.51
C ASP A 123 3.69 10.41 -11.43
N LYS A 124 3.47 9.81 -12.60
CA LYS A 124 2.95 8.44 -12.71
C LYS A 124 4.11 7.45 -12.68
N ILE A 125 4.42 6.92 -11.49
CA ILE A 125 5.50 5.94 -11.30
C ILE A 125 4.88 4.60 -10.95
N PHE A 126 4.80 3.69 -11.91
CA PHE A 126 4.14 2.39 -11.71
C PHE A 126 4.99 1.19 -12.16
N ASN A 127 6.20 1.42 -12.67
CA ASN A 127 7.05 0.40 -13.27
C ASN A 127 8.37 0.19 -12.50
N SER A 128 8.33 0.22 -11.16
CA SER A 128 9.54 -0.03 -10.42
C SER A 128 10.03 -1.48 -10.60
N GLY A 129 11.30 -1.63 -10.93
CA GLY A 129 11.96 -2.93 -11.03
C GLY A 129 12.05 -3.67 -9.69
N ILE A 130 11.77 -2.99 -8.59
CA ILE A 130 11.84 -3.51 -7.22
C ILE A 130 10.95 -4.72 -6.95
N THR A 131 9.89 -4.93 -7.75
CA THR A 131 9.01 -6.10 -7.60
C THR A 131 9.77 -7.44 -7.70
N LYS A 132 10.88 -7.50 -8.45
CA LYS A 132 11.74 -8.69 -8.52
C LYS A 132 12.40 -9.06 -7.19
N ASP A 133 12.58 -8.08 -6.32
CA ASP A 133 13.23 -8.23 -5.01
C ASP A 133 12.25 -8.58 -3.89
N VAL A 134 10.97 -8.78 -4.25
CA VAL A 134 9.95 -9.23 -3.29
C VAL A 134 10.20 -10.69 -2.90
N SER A 135 10.28 -10.90 -1.60
CA SER A 135 10.27 -12.23 -0.97
C SER A 135 8.89 -12.49 -0.38
N ILE A 136 8.42 -13.74 -0.50
CA ILE A 136 7.08 -14.14 -0.08
C ILE A 136 7.20 -15.43 0.73
N TYR A 137 6.49 -15.51 1.84
CA TYR A 137 6.38 -16.73 2.62
C TYR A 137 5.05 -16.84 3.35
N GLU A 138 4.63 -18.08 3.57
CA GLU A 138 3.41 -18.38 4.32
C GLU A 138 3.60 -18.05 5.79
N VAL A 139 2.55 -17.49 6.40
CA VAL A 139 2.49 -17.20 7.82
C VAL A 139 1.26 -17.85 8.46
N SER A 140 1.27 -17.97 9.78
CA SER A 140 0.15 -18.56 10.51
C SER A 140 -1.13 -17.75 10.33
N THR A 141 -2.28 -18.45 10.29
CA THR A 141 -3.62 -17.83 10.35
C THR A 141 -3.85 -17.01 11.63
N TYR A 142 -2.94 -17.09 12.60
CA TYR A 142 -2.91 -16.22 13.78
C TYR A 142 -3.03 -14.74 13.40
N MET A 143 -2.37 -14.31 12.31
CA MET A 143 -2.43 -12.92 11.82
C MET A 143 -3.81 -12.49 11.32
N ASN A 144 -4.75 -13.40 11.08
CA ASN A 144 -6.09 -13.05 10.60
C ASN A 144 -6.94 -12.30 11.63
N SER A 145 -6.56 -12.31 12.90
CA SER A 145 -7.23 -11.55 13.95
C SER A 145 -6.60 -10.18 14.11
N ALA A 146 -7.37 -9.10 13.92
CA ALA A 146 -6.92 -7.73 14.16
C ALA A 146 -6.51 -7.44 15.63
N LYS A 147 -6.80 -8.35 16.56
CA LYS A 147 -6.34 -8.26 17.95
C LYS A 147 -4.88 -8.68 18.11
N ASN A 148 -4.35 -9.47 17.17
CA ASN A 148 -2.99 -9.95 17.19
C ASN A 148 -2.09 -8.91 16.50
N ASN A 149 -1.14 -8.37 17.26
CA ASN A 149 -0.21 -7.35 16.79
C ASN A 149 1.17 -7.57 17.43
N ASP A 150 1.77 -8.71 17.15
CA ASP A 150 3.09 -9.10 17.63
C ASP A 150 3.89 -9.82 16.53
N SER A 151 5.15 -10.13 16.82
CA SER A 151 6.07 -10.76 15.87
C SER A 151 5.62 -12.14 15.36
N LYS A 152 4.69 -12.82 16.04
CA LYS A 152 4.13 -14.11 15.60
C LYS A 152 3.31 -13.95 14.32
N CYS A 153 2.76 -12.74 14.06
CA CYS A 153 2.01 -12.47 12.84
C CYS A 153 2.86 -12.63 11.57
N ILE A 154 4.16 -12.42 11.66
CA ILE A 154 5.11 -12.47 10.53
C ILE A 154 6.06 -13.68 10.60
N GLN A 155 5.87 -14.60 11.53
CA GLN A 155 6.66 -15.83 11.60
C GLN A 155 6.29 -16.76 10.46
N ARG A 156 7.32 -17.27 9.77
CA ARG A 156 7.17 -18.29 8.72
C ARG A 156 6.64 -19.60 9.34
N VAL A 157 5.68 -20.22 8.65
CA VAL A 157 5.16 -21.56 8.95
C VAL A 157 6.04 -22.63 8.32
#